data_c29ae747040139b14fb27e87f936a860
#
_entry.id   c29ae747040139b14fb27e87f936a860
#
_cell.length_a   1.000
_cell.length_b   1.000
_cell.length_c   1.000
_cell.angle_alpha   90.00
_cell.angle_beta   90.00
_cell.angle_gamma   90.00
#
_symmetry.space_group_name_H-M   'P 1'
#
loop_
_entity.id
_entity.type
_entity.pdbx_description
1 polymer ?
#
loop_
_entity_poly.entity_id
_entity_poly.type
_entity_poly.pdbx_seq_one_letter_code
_entity_poly.pdbx_strand_id
1 'polypeptide(L)'
;MRRWLIGGAVVAVGVAGGLLLGVVGDVDHAIQELTLPLYHEDVIRQQSQEKGVDAALIAAVIYSESRFHDQTSRAGARGLMQITPATAKDIERHSGGTTFKLNDLSDPEINIRYGTFYLQQLLERFEGNEVAALAAYNAGPGNADKWGGTGLTLEGIPLSETRGYVAEVLDKQRAYREKYAKELGY
;
A
#
# COMPACT_ATOMS: atom_id res chain seq x y z
N MET A 1 -52.20 5.63 -38.61
CA MET A 1 -51.74 6.24 -37.35
C MET A 1 -51.10 5.20 -36.45
N ARG A 2 -49.90 4.66 -36.80
CA ARG A 2 -49.28 3.56 -36.02
C ARG A 2 -47.72 3.52 -36.06
N ARG A 3 -47.07 4.69 -36.22
CA ARG A 3 -45.58 4.73 -36.40
C ARG A 3 -44.84 5.53 -35.32
N TRP A 4 -45.52 6.04 -34.24
CA TRP A 4 -44.90 6.89 -33.21
C TRP A 4 -44.64 6.22 -31.85
N LEU A 5 -45.06 4.96 -31.65
CA LEU A 5 -44.92 4.27 -30.36
C LEU A 5 -43.59 3.49 -30.21
N ILE A 6 -42.84 3.31 -31.31
CA ILE A 6 -41.58 2.52 -31.25
C ILE A 6 -40.39 3.42 -30.84
N GLY A 7 -40.41 4.72 -31.19
CA GLY A 7 -39.31 5.63 -30.86
C GLY A 7 -39.20 5.99 -29.36
N GLY A 8 -40.34 6.05 -28.67
CA GLY A 8 -40.34 6.40 -27.23
C GLY A 8 -39.83 5.29 -26.30
N ALA A 9 -40.07 4.04 -26.67
CA ALA A 9 -39.64 2.90 -25.86
C ALA A 9 -38.11 2.65 -25.92
N VAL A 10 -37.50 2.91 -27.08
CA VAL A 10 -36.04 2.74 -27.26
C VAL A 10 -35.26 3.82 -26.52
N VAL A 11 -35.75 5.05 -26.50
CA VAL A 11 -35.11 6.17 -25.74
C VAL A 11 -35.26 5.96 -24.23
N ALA A 12 -36.41 5.50 -23.76
CA ALA A 12 -36.62 5.24 -22.32
C ALA A 12 -35.78 4.09 -21.79
N VAL A 13 -35.56 3.01 -22.59
CA VAL A 13 -34.68 1.90 -22.21
C VAL A 13 -33.21 2.34 -22.23
N GLY A 14 -32.80 3.20 -23.16
CA GLY A 14 -31.42 3.72 -23.19
C GLY A 14 -31.12 4.63 -22.00
N VAL A 15 -32.04 5.49 -21.59
CA VAL A 15 -31.88 6.39 -20.43
C VAL A 15 -31.91 5.59 -19.11
N ALA A 16 -32.84 4.64 -18.98
CA ALA A 16 -32.88 3.77 -17.79
C ALA A 16 -31.67 2.86 -17.68
N GLY A 17 -31.17 2.32 -18.80
CA GLY A 17 -29.94 1.55 -18.83
C GLY A 17 -28.69 2.37 -18.49
N GLY A 18 -28.59 3.61 -18.96
CA GLY A 18 -27.50 4.53 -18.65
C GLY A 18 -27.48 4.96 -17.18
N LEU A 19 -28.67 5.25 -16.60
CA LEU A 19 -28.82 5.54 -15.18
C LEU A 19 -28.47 4.35 -14.29
N LEU A 20 -28.90 3.12 -14.66
CA LEU A 20 -28.56 1.91 -13.93
C LEU A 20 -27.06 1.60 -13.97
N LEU A 21 -26.41 1.78 -15.13
CA LEU A 21 -24.96 1.59 -15.26
C LEU A 21 -24.17 2.65 -14.48
N GLY A 22 -24.64 3.90 -14.43
CA GLY A 22 -24.05 4.95 -13.61
C GLY A 22 -24.14 4.63 -12.11
N VAL A 23 -25.31 4.24 -11.63
CA VAL A 23 -25.52 3.89 -10.22
C VAL A 23 -24.71 2.65 -9.81
N VAL A 24 -24.59 1.65 -10.67
CA VAL A 24 -23.77 0.46 -10.41
C VAL A 24 -22.28 0.84 -10.36
N GLY A 25 -21.81 1.69 -11.28
CA GLY A 25 -20.44 2.20 -11.27
C GLY A 25 -20.10 2.99 -10.01
N ASP A 26 -21.01 3.85 -9.54
CA ASP A 26 -20.84 4.61 -8.31
C ASP A 26 -20.82 3.72 -7.06
N VAL A 27 -21.65 2.67 -7.02
CA VAL A 27 -21.66 1.71 -5.90
C VAL A 27 -20.39 0.87 -5.90
N ASP A 28 -19.93 0.39 -7.06
CA ASP A 28 -18.69 -0.37 -7.18
C ASP A 28 -17.48 0.47 -6.76
N HIS A 29 -17.43 1.75 -7.16
CA HIS A 29 -16.39 2.69 -6.73
C HIS A 29 -16.41 2.93 -5.23
N ALA A 30 -17.59 3.15 -4.64
CA ALA A 30 -17.73 3.32 -3.20
C ALA A 30 -17.34 2.08 -2.41
N ILE A 31 -17.68 0.88 -2.90
CA ILE A 31 -17.23 -0.39 -2.30
C ILE A 31 -15.71 -0.54 -2.42
N GLN A 32 -15.12 -0.12 -3.53
CA GLN A 32 -13.67 -0.13 -3.72
C GLN A 32 -12.95 0.78 -2.73
N GLU A 33 -13.39 2.02 -2.55
CA GLU A 33 -12.82 2.93 -1.56
C GLU A 33 -12.91 2.39 -0.14
N LEU A 34 -13.99 1.69 0.20
CA LEU A 34 -14.17 1.07 1.50
C LEU A 34 -13.30 -0.19 1.70
N THR A 35 -13.04 -0.95 0.64
CA THR A 35 -12.35 -2.25 0.73
C THR A 35 -10.86 -2.19 0.38
N LEU A 36 -10.47 -1.25 -0.48
CA LEU A 36 -9.09 -1.04 -0.92
C LEU A 36 -8.85 0.46 -1.13
N PRO A 37 -8.77 1.27 -0.06
CA PRO A 37 -8.56 2.71 -0.16
C PRO A 37 -7.19 3.03 -0.75
N LEU A 38 -7.12 4.13 -1.52
CA LEU A 38 -5.87 4.72 -1.98
C LEU A 38 -5.92 6.22 -1.71
N TYR A 39 -4.99 6.71 -0.91
CA TYR A 39 -4.78 8.13 -0.63
C TYR A 39 -3.29 8.45 -0.77
N HIS A 40 -2.95 9.72 -0.98
CA HIS A 40 -1.56 10.18 -1.13
C HIS A 40 -0.83 9.51 -2.31
N GLU A 41 -1.54 9.22 -3.40
CA GLU A 41 -0.99 8.55 -4.58
C GLU A 41 0.12 9.35 -5.26
N ASP A 42 0.08 10.66 -5.19
CA ASP A 42 1.13 11.56 -5.68
C ASP A 42 2.44 11.38 -4.91
N VAL A 43 2.37 11.31 -3.57
CA VAL A 43 3.53 11.05 -2.70
C VAL A 43 4.04 9.63 -2.94
N ILE A 44 3.15 8.64 -3.04
CA ILE A 44 3.53 7.24 -3.31
C ILE A 44 4.28 7.15 -4.65
N ARG A 45 3.77 7.76 -5.73
CA ARG A 45 4.46 7.81 -7.03
C ARG A 45 5.81 8.48 -6.94
N GLN A 46 5.89 9.64 -6.27
CA GLN A 46 7.15 10.35 -6.08
C GLN A 46 8.18 9.47 -5.38
N GLN A 47 7.80 8.86 -4.25
CA GLN A 47 8.71 8.03 -3.48
C GLN A 47 9.09 6.73 -4.22
N SER A 48 8.17 6.15 -4.99
CA SER A 48 8.45 5.04 -5.89
C SER A 48 9.54 5.39 -6.91
N GLN A 49 9.41 6.53 -7.60
CA GLN A 49 10.38 6.99 -8.59
C GLN A 49 11.74 7.34 -7.99
N GLU A 50 11.76 8.03 -6.85
CA GLU A 50 12.98 8.44 -6.17
C GLU A 50 13.79 7.25 -5.63
N LYS A 51 13.12 6.20 -5.18
CA LYS A 51 13.74 5.09 -4.45
C LYS A 51 13.74 3.76 -5.21
N GLY A 52 13.10 3.71 -6.38
CA GLY A 52 13.02 2.48 -7.17
C GLY A 52 12.18 1.37 -6.49
N VAL A 53 11.27 1.74 -5.59
CA VAL A 53 10.35 0.81 -4.94
C VAL A 53 9.03 0.82 -5.69
N ASP A 54 8.46 -0.35 -5.93
CA ASP A 54 7.18 -0.50 -6.62
C ASP A 54 6.05 0.28 -5.92
N ALA A 55 5.32 1.13 -6.65
CA ALA A 55 4.27 1.98 -6.08
C ALA A 55 3.13 1.17 -5.46
N ALA A 56 2.75 0.04 -6.09
CA ALA A 56 1.73 -0.86 -5.55
C ALA A 56 2.22 -1.57 -4.28
N LEU A 57 3.51 -1.87 -4.17
CA LEU A 57 4.09 -2.41 -2.94
C LEU A 57 4.04 -1.39 -1.80
N ILE A 58 4.36 -0.12 -2.06
CA ILE A 58 4.26 0.94 -1.06
C ILE A 58 2.80 1.06 -0.58
N ALA A 59 1.83 1.15 -1.49
CA ALA A 59 0.41 1.22 -1.16
C ALA A 59 -0.07 -0.01 -0.36
N ALA A 60 0.40 -1.21 -0.71
CA ALA A 60 0.07 -2.44 -0.02
C ALA A 60 0.62 -2.49 1.42
N VAL A 61 1.84 -2.02 1.63
CA VAL A 61 2.42 -1.89 2.99
C VAL A 61 1.60 -0.90 3.81
N ILE A 62 1.28 0.30 3.27
CA ILE A 62 0.43 1.28 3.95
C ILE A 62 -0.92 0.66 4.33
N TYR A 63 -1.53 -0.09 3.41
CA TYR A 63 -2.79 -0.76 3.68
C TYR A 63 -2.68 -1.77 4.82
N SER A 64 -1.68 -2.64 4.80
CA SER A 64 -1.51 -3.69 5.81
C SER A 64 -1.13 -3.12 7.18
N GLU A 65 -0.40 -1.99 7.22
CA GLU A 65 0.00 -1.33 8.45
C GLU A 65 -1.11 -0.49 9.11
N SER A 66 -1.91 0.23 8.31
CA SER A 66 -2.83 1.22 8.86
C SER A 66 -4.17 1.34 8.14
N ARG A 67 -4.35 0.69 6.99
CA ARG A 67 -5.47 0.94 6.06
C ARG A 67 -5.61 2.41 5.70
N PHE A 68 -4.46 3.08 5.51
CA PHE A 68 -4.38 4.52 5.23
C PHE A 68 -4.92 5.44 6.34
N HIS A 69 -4.98 4.98 7.59
CA HIS A 69 -5.36 5.81 8.73
C HIS A 69 -4.11 6.18 9.54
N ASP A 70 -3.94 7.47 9.83
CA ASP A 70 -2.90 7.88 10.78
C ASP A 70 -3.25 7.35 12.18
N GLN A 71 -2.36 6.56 12.74
CA GLN A 71 -2.55 5.95 14.04
C GLN A 71 -1.22 5.74 14.77
N THR A 72 -1.31 5.60 16.08
CA THR A 72 -0.18 5.21 16.93
C THR A 72 -0.51 3.88 17.61
N SER A 73 0.33 2.87 17.38
CA SER A 73 0.16 1.57 18.02
C SER A 73 0.52 1.59 19.51
N ARG A 74 0.11 0.55 20.24
CA ARG A 74 0.50 0.39 21.66
C ARG A 74 2.02 0.28 21.85
N ALA A 75 2.74 -0.19 20.83
CA ALA A 75 4.21 -0.27 20.83
C ALA A 75 4.88 1.04 20.39
N GLY A 76 4.10 2.09 20.12
CA GLY A 76 4.59 3.41 19.71
C GLY A 76 4.96 3.53 18.23
N ALA A 77 4.61 2.57 17.39
CA ALA A 77 4.72 2.71 15.93
C ALA A 77 3.71 3.76 15.44
N ARG A 78 4.09 4.60 14.47
CA ARG A 78 3.34 5.79 14.09
C ARG A 78 3.08 5.90 12.59
N GLY A 79 1.94 6.51 12.28
CA GLY A 79 1.55 6.95 10.95
C GLY A 79 1.13 5.83 10.03
N LEU A 80 1.05 6.15 8.75
CA LEU A 80 0.50 5.28 7.71
C LEU A 80 1.29 3.97 7.53
N MET A 81 2.61 4.03 7.64
CA MET A 81 3.53 2.89 7.49
C MET A 81 4.04 2.34 8.83
N GLN A 82 3.43 2.73 9.95
CA GLN A 82 3.71 2.24 11.30
C GLN A 82 5.21 2.19 11.67
N ILE A 83 5.90 3.31 11.46
CA ILE A 83 7.33 3.42 11.78
C ILE A 83 7.53 3.46 13.29
N THR A 84 8.34 2.52 13.81
CA THR A 84 8.69 2.50 15.22
C THR A 84 9.74 3.58 15.56
N PRO A 85 9.83 4.06 16.83
CA PRO A 85 10.87 4.99 17.23
C PRO A 85 12.29 4.49 16.98
N ALA A 86 12.52 3.17 17.08
CA ALA A 86 13.82 2.56 16.81
C ALA A 86 14.14 2.59 15.30
N THR A 87 13.16 2.23 14.46
CA THR A 87 13.29 2.30 13.00
C THR A 87 13.52 3.74 12.54
N ALA A 88 12.80 4.71 13.11
CA ALA A 88 12.98 6.11 12.76
C ALA A 88 14.39 6.63 13.05
N LYS A 89 14.96 6.27 14.20
CA LYS A 89 16.36 6.60 14.52
C LYS A 89 17.36 5.92 13.61
N ASP A 90 17.05 4.72 13.15
CA ASP A 90 17.89 3.99 12.19
C ASP A 90 17.86 4.68 10.83
N ILE A 91 16.69 5.06 10.35
CA ILE A 91 16.50 5.84 9.12
C ILE A 91 17.26 7.17 9.20
N GLU A 92 17.12 7.91 10.30
CA GLU A 92 17.83 9.18 10.52
C GLU A 92 19.35 9.01 10.36
N ARG A 93 19.93 7.99 10.97
CA ARG A 93 21.37 7.70 10.86
C ARG A 93 21.81 7.39 9.44
N HIS A 94 21.02 6.70 8.66
CA HIS A 94 21.38 6.25 7.32
C HIS A 94 21.01 7.26 6.23
N SER A 95 19.99 8.10 6.45
CA SER A 95 19.56 9.13 5.49
C SER A 95 20.36 10.43 5.59
N GLY A 96 21.21 10.61 6.62
CA GLY A 96 21.93 11.86 6.89
C GLY A 96 21.02 12.99 7.39
N GLY A 97 19.76 12.72 7.72
CA GLY A 97 18.82 13.69 8.28
C GLY A 97 19.19 14.06 9.72
N THR A 98 19.29 15.36 10.03
CA THR A 98 19.73 15.84 11.34
C THR A 98 18.63 16.55 12.15
N THR A 99 17.45 16.73 11.57
CA THR A 99 16.37 17.55 12.15
C THR A 99 15.08 16.80 12.44
N PHE A 100 15.08 15.49 12.27
CA PHE A 100 13.90 14.64 12.45
C PHE A 100 13.39 14.66 13.90
N LYS A 101 12.09 14.84 14.06
CA LYS A 101 11.39 14.68 15.33
C LYS A 101 10.38 13.53 15.21
N LEU A 102 10.26 12.73 16.26
CA LEU A 102 9.36 11.59 16.27
C LEU A 102 7.89 11.96 15.97
N ASN A 103 7.48 13.19 16.31
CA ASN A 103 6.14 13.69 16.02
C ASN A 103 5.91 13.98 14.53
N ASP A 104 6.97 14.16 13.74
CA ASP A 104 6.87 14.37 12.30
C ASP A 104 6.32 13.13 11.58
N LEU A 105 6.38 11.93 12.20
CA LEU A 105 5.79 10.70 11.68
C LEU A 105 4.26 10.68 11.63
N SER A 106 3.59 11.66 12.23
CA SER A 106 2.14 11.85 12.05
C SER A 106 1.81 12.62 10.76
N ASP A 107 2.81 13.22 10.11
CA ASP A 107 2.65 13.80 8.78
C ASP A 107 2.70 12.67 7.73
N PRO A 108 1.65 12.52 6.89
CA PRO A 108 1.58 11.45 5.89
C PRO A 108 2.75 11.44 4.90
N GLU A 109 3.17 12.62 4.40
CA GLU A 109 4.28 12.73 3.46
C GLU A 109 5.59 12.27 4.07
N ILE A 110 5.88 12.74 5.28
CA ILE A 110 7.10 12.37 6.02
C ILE A 110 7.07 10.88 6.32
N ASN A 111 5.92 10.36 6.75
CA ASN A 111 5.76 8.95 7.09
C ASN A 111 5.97 8.04 5.87
N ILE A 112 5.34 8.34 4.73
CA ILE A 112 5.51 7.58 3.48
C ILE A 112 6.97 7.65 3.00
N ARG A 113 7.60 8.82 3.07
CA ARG A 113 9.03 9.00 2.69
C ARG A 113 9.95 8.11 3.54
N TYR A 114 9.77 8.11 4.85
CA TYR A 114 10.58 7.32 5.79
C TYR A 114 10.31 5.83 5.62
N GLY A 115 9.05 5.42 5.56
CA GLY A 115 8.68 4.01 5.39
C GLY A 115 9.17 3.43 4.07
N THR A 116 9.06 4.19 2.97
CA THR A 116 9.58 3.77 1.66
C THR A 116 11.10 3.69 1.67
N PHE A 117 11.80 4.62 2.32
CA PHE A 117 13.25 4.53 2.47
C PHE A 117 13.67 3.28 3.24
N TYR A 118 12.98 2.95 4.33
CA TYR A 118 13.27 1.73 5.08
C TYR A 118 12.96 0.48 4.26
N LEU A 119 11.86 0.47 3.53
CA LEU A 119 11.51 -0.65 2.64
C LEU A 119 12.54 -0.83 1.53
N GLN A 120 13.04 0.26 0.93
CA GLN A 120 14.15 0.23 -0.03
C GLN A 120 15.39 -0.44 0.57
N GLN A 121 15.83 -0.01 1.76
CA GLN A 121 16.99 -0.59 2.44
C GLN A 121 16.84 -2.09 2.68
N LEU A 122 15.61 -2.54 3.03
CA LEU A 122 15.34 -3.95 3.22
C LEU A 122 15.35 -4.72 1.89
N LEU A 123 14.77 -4.16 0.83
CA LEU A 123 14.84 -4.76 -0.51
C LEU A 123 16.29 -4.88 -0.99
N GLU A 124 17.11 -3.85 -0.80
CA GLU A 124 18.55 -3.88 -1.12
C GLU A 124 19.28 -4.94 -0.29
N ARG A 125 19.04 -4.99 1.03
CA ARG A 125 19.64 -5.99 1.93
C ARG A 125 19.34 -7.41 1.53
N PHE A 126 18.12 -7.69 1.07
CA PHE A 126 17.67 -9.01 0.68
C PHE A 126 17.68 -9.24 -0.84
N GLU A 127 18.50 -8.47 -1.58
CA GLU A 127 18.74 -8.65 -3.02
C GLU A 127 17.45 -8.69 -3.86
N GLY A 128 16.46 -7.88 -3.49
CA GLY A 128 15.16 -7.78 -4.16
C GLY A 128 14.15 -8.86 -3.75
N ASN A 129 14.46 -9.74 -2.81
CA ASN A 129 13.49 -10.72 -2.30
C ASN A 129 12.41 -10.00 -1.46
N GLU A 130 11.23 -9.74 -2.06
CA GLU A 130 10.11 -9.07 -1.39
C GLU A 130 9.62 -9.84 -0.16
N VAL A 131 9.61 -11.17 -0.19
CA VAL A 131 9.20 -11.99 0.97
C VAL A 131 10.12 -11.73 2.16
N ALA A 132 11.44 -11.73 1.94
CA ALA A 132 12.42 -11.49 2.98
C ALA A 132 12.37 -10.03 3.48
N ALA A 133 12.25 -9.06 2.57
CA ALA A 133 12.15 -7.65 2.90
C ALA A 133 10.89 -7.35 3.74
N LEU A 134 9.73 -7.89 3.37
CA LEU A 134 8.47 -7.74 4.10
C LEU A 134 8.49 -8.45 5.45
N ALA A 135 9.08 -9.65 5.51
CA ALA A 135 9.30 -10.35 6.78
C ALA A 135 10.21 -9.53 7.72
N ALA A 136 11.25 -8.91 7.18
CA ALA A 136 12.14 -8.01 7.90
C ALA A 136 11.44 -6.72 8.34
N TYR A 137 10.57 -6.16 7.51
CA TYR A 137 9.77 -4.98 7.84
C TYR A 137 8.91 -5.23 9.08
N ASN A 138 8.19 -6.36 9.09
CA ASN A 138 7.27 -6.72 10.16
C ASN A 138 7.98 -7.26 11.43
N ALA A 139 8.93 -8.18 11.27
CA ALA A 139 9.55 -8.89 12.39
C ALA A 139 11.00 -8.47 12.70
N GLY A 140 11.55 -7.55 11.91
CA GLY A 140 12.94 -7.10 12.00
C GLY A 140 13.91 -7.93 11.17
N PRO A 141 14.97 -7.28 10.61
CA PRO A 141 15.89 -7.91 9.67
C PRO A 141 16.65 -9.09 10.26
N GLY A 142 17.00 -9.05 11.55
CA GLY A 142 17.69 -10.15 12.21
C GLY A 142 16.86 -11.45 12.30
N ASN A 143 15.54 -11.37 12.28
CA ASN A 143 14.67 -12.54 12.19
C ASN A 143 14.61 -13.07 10.76
N ALA A 144 14.44 -12.20 9.76
CA ALA A 144 14.45 -12.60 8.37
C ALA A 144 15.76 -13.28 7.94
N ASP A 145 16.91 -12.77 8.42
CA ASP A 145 18.22 -13.42 8.22
C ASP A 145 18.24 -14.85 8.76
N LYS A 146 17.76 -15.06 10.00
CA LYS A 146 17.71 -16.39 10.63
C LYS A 146 16.76 -17.35 9.93
N TRP A 147 15.72 -16.85 9.27
CA TRP A 147 14.71 -17.67 8.59
C TRP A 147 15.09 -18.06 7.17
N GLY A 148 16.14 -17.48 6.60
CA GLY A 148 16.60 -17.83 5.26
C GLY A 148 17.28 -16.71 4.48
N GLY A 149 17.26 -15.48 5.01
CA GLY A 149 17.93 -14.33 4.39
C GLY A 149 17.41 -14.07 2.98
N THR A 150 18.32 -13.92 2.02
CA THR A 150 17.99 -13.66 0.61
C THR A 150 17.25 -14.81 -0.08
N GLY A 151 17.28 -16.01 0.49
CA GLY A 151 16.55 -17.18 -0.01
C GLY A 151 15.22 -17.46 0.71
N LEU A 152 14.75 -16.55 1.58
CA LEU A 152 13.54 -16.78 2.37
C LEU A 152 12.30 -16.91 1.46
N THR A 153 11.52 -17.97 1.68
CA THR A 153 10.21 -18.17 1.07
C THR A 153 9.09 -17.89 2.07
N LEU A 154 7.86 -17.73 1.59
CA LEU A 154 6.70 -17.50 2.46
C LEU A 154 6.51 -18.64 3.47
N GLU A 155 6.66 -19.89 3.04
CA GLU A 155 6.57 -21.09 3.87
C GLU A 155 7.70 -21.17 4.89
N GLY A 156 8.87 -20.60 4.57
CA GLY A 156 10.03 -20.53 5.44
C GLY A 156 9.89 -19.60 6.63
N ILE A 157 8.85 -18.75 6.67
CA ILE A 157 8.57 -17.85 7.79
C ILE A 157 7.92 -18.65 8.93
N PRO A 158 8.58 -18.85 10.09
CA PRO A 158 8.05 -19.68 11.16
C PRO A 158 6.91 -19.01 11.94
N LEU A 159 6.92 -17.67 12.05
CA LEU A 159 5.89 -16.91 12.75
C LEU A 159 4.64 -16.76 11.88
N SER A 160 3.52 -17.33 12.31
CA SER A 160 2.26 -17.30 11.56
C SER A 160 1.74 -15.88 11.34
N GLU A 161 1.94 -14.96 12.29
CA GLU A 161 1.58 -13.55 12.19
C GLU A 161 2.35 -12.87 11.05
N THR A 162 3.69 -12.98 11.05
CA THR A 162 4.55 -12.40 10.00
C THR A 162 4.28 -13.03 8.64
N ARG A 163 4.08 -14.36 8.59
CA ARG A 163 3.71 -15.05 7.34
C ARG A 163 2.37 -14.55 6.79
N GLY A 164 1.38 -14.35 7.67
CA GLY A 164 0.09 -13.78 7.29
C GLY A 164 0.22 -12.34 6.78
N TYR A 165 1.03 -11.52 7.44
CA TYR A 165 1.34 -10.15 7.01
C TYR A 165 1.96 -10.13 5.60
N VAL A 166 3.00 -10.93 5.37
CA VAL A 166 3.68 -10.99 4.06
C VAL A 166 2.71 -11.44 2.96
N ALA A 167 1.90 -12.47 3.24
CA ALA A 167 0.90 -12.94 2.28
C ALA A 167 -0.15 -11.86 1.96
N GLU A 168 -0.63 -11.12 2.97
CA GLU A 168 -1.57 -9.99 2.80
C GLU A 168 -0.95 -8.89 1.94
N VAL A 169 0.28 -8.45 2.24
CA VAL A 169 0.95 -7.38 1.47
C VAL A 169 1.10 -7.77 0.00
N LEU A 170 1.56 -8.98 -0.30
CA LEU A 170 1.74 -9.44 -1.68
C LEU A 170 0.39 -9.58 -2.43
N ASP A 171 -0.67 -9.96 -1.73
CA ASP A 171 -2.02 -9.98 -2.30
C ASP A 171 -2.52 -8.58 -2.61
N LYS A 172 -2.37 -7.64 -1.67
CA LYS A 172 -2.75 -6.23 -1.85
C LYS A 172 -1.92 -5.55 -2.93
N GLN A 173 -0.61 -5.83 -3.04
CA GLN A 173 0.23 -5.32 -4.11
C GLN A 173 -0.36 -5.67 -5.50
N ARG A 174 -0.76 -6.94 -5.73
CA ARG A 174 -1.42 -7.33 -6.97
C ARG A 174 -2.73 -6.55 -7.19
N ALA A 175 -3.57 -6.46 -6.15
CA ALA A 175 -4.84 -5.76 -6.22
C ALA A 175 -4.66 -4.26 -6.51
N TYR A 176 -3.69 -3.59 -5.88
CA TYR A 176 -3.37 -2.18 -6.16
C TYR A 176 -2.88 -1.97 -7.59
N ARG A 177 -2.00 -2.85 -8.09
CA ARG A 177 -1.48 -2.77 -9.46
C ARG A 177 -2.58 -2.96 -10.50
N GLU A 178 -3.52 -3.85 -10.25
CA GLU A 178 -4.64 -4.09 -11.16
C GLU A 178 -5.66 -2.95 -11.15
N LYS A 179 -6.02 -2.45 -9.96
CA LYS A 179 -7.10 -1.49 -9.80
C LYS A 179 -6.69 -0.03 -9.97
N TYR A 180 -5.49 0.32 -9.59
CA TYR A 180 -4.99 1.69 -9.54
C TYR A 180 -3.75 1.91 -10.41
N ALA A 181 -3.65 1.19 -11.54
CA ALA A 181 -2.51 1.28 -12.45
C ALA A 181 -2.23 2.74 -12.86
N LYS A 182 -3.26 3.48 -13.25
CA LYS A 182 -3.15 4.88 -13.68
C LYS A 182 -2.73 5.81 -12.54
N GLU A 183 -3.37 5.67 -11.38
CA GLU A 183 -3.12 6.49 -10.19
C GLU A 183 -1.71 6.25 -9.64
N LEU A 184 -1.20 5.04 -9.77
CA LEU A 184 0.14 4.64 -9.32
C LEU A 184 1.22 4.80 -10.40
N GLY A 185 0.86 5.17 -11.63
CA GLY A 185 1.81 5.55 -12.68
C GLY A 185 2.38 4.40 -13.51
N TYR A 186 1.61 3.30 -13.68
CA TYR A 186 1.93 2.19 -14.58
C TYR A 186 1.44 2.44 -16.01
#